data_1922e7b83cf870108244a56c01b93742
#
_entry.id   1922e7b83cf870108244a56c01b93742
#
_cell.length_a   1.000
_cell.length_b   1.000
_cell.length_c   1.000
_cell.angle_alpha   90.00
_cell.angle_beta   90.00
_cell.angle_gamma   90.00
#
_symmetry.space_group_name_H-M   'P 1'
#
loop_
_entity.id
_entity.type
_entity.pdbx_description
1 polymer ?
#
loop_
_entity_poly.entity_id
_entity_poly.type
_entity_poly.pdbx_seq_one_letter_code
_entity_poly.pdbx_strand_id
1 'polypeptide(L)'
;MATYDEGNIFAKILRGEMPAYKVYEDEKSLAFLDIMPRAPGHALVIPKAKARNILDVAPEDLCHVMQVTQKIARAVMKTFGAEGVTIQQFNESAGGQVVFHLHVHIVPRKAGVALKPPASEREKPEVLAEHAKRLAAALTAT
;
A
#
# COMPACT_ATOMS: atom_id res chain seq x y z
N MET A 1 12.40 2.84 -21.22
CA MET A 1 11.43 2.26 -20.28
C MET A 1 10.02 2.45 -20.84
N ALA A 2 9.10 1.55 -20.50
CA ALA A 2 7.74 1.63 -21.01
C ALA A 2 7.02 2.90 -20.53
N THR A 3 6.12 3.41 -21.38
CA THR A 3 5.27 4.56 -21.05
C THR A 3 4.33 4.21 -19.89
N TYR A 4 4.04 5.20 -19.04
CA TYR A 4 3.07 5.01 -17.95
C TYR A 4 1.69 4.67 -18.52
N ASP A 5 1.11 3.59 -18.03
CA ASP A 5 -0.22 3.14 -18.44
C ASP A 5 -1.27 3.75 -17.51
N GLU A 6 -2.03 4.73 -18.00
CA GLU A 6 -3.07 5.40 -17.23
C GLU A 6 -4.30 4.51 -16.98
N GLY A 7 -4.36 3.34 -17.61
CA GLY A 7 -5.39 2.34 -17.38
C GLY A 7 -5.11 1.41 -16.20
N ASN A 8 -3.99 1.58 -15.49
CA ASN A 8 -3.70 0.73 -14.35
C ASN A 8 -4.69 0.99 -13.20
N ILE A 9 -4.92 -0.03 -12.37
CA ILE A 9 -5.95 0.01 -11.34
C ILE A 9 -5.70 1.10 -10.29
N PHE A 10 -4.44 1.40 -9.96
CA PHE A 10 -4.13 2.43 -8.96
C PHE A 10 -4.38 3.83 -9.52
N ALA A 11 -4.11 4.06 -10.80
CA ALA A 11 -4.48 5.32 -11.44
C ALA A 11 -6.00 5.51 -11.42
N LYS A 12 -6.74 4.43 -11.63
CA LYS A 12 -8.22 4.47 -11.55
C LYS A 12 -8.71 4.81 -10.14
N ILE A 13 -8.05 4.27 -9.11
CA ILE A 13 -8.34 4.60 -7.71
C ILE A 13 -8.11 6.09 -7.48
N LEU A 14 -6.99 6.62 -7.96
CA LEU A 14 -6.66 8.05 -7.79
C LEU A 14 -7.68 8.96 -8.48
N ARG A 15 -8.25 8.54 -9.61
CA ARG A 15 -9.28 9.30 -10.33
C ARG A 15 -10.68 9.10 -9.77
N GLY A 16 -10.86 8.24 -8.76
CA GLY A 16 -12.17 7.94 -8.20
C GLY A 16 -13.01 6.98 -9.03
N GLU A 17 -12.41 6.31 -10.03
CA GLU A 17 -13.11 5.35 -10.90
C GLU A 17 -13.21 3.95 -10.29
N MET A 18 -12.39 3.66 -9.29
CA MET A 18 -12.39 2.40 -8.55
C MET A 18 -12.35 2.69 -7.05
N PRO A 19 -13.12 1.93 -6.24
CA PRO A 19 -13.09 2.13 -4.79
C PRO A 19 -11.79 1.58 -4.18
N ALA A 20 -11.44 2.13 -3.01
CA ALA A 20 -10.34 1.62 -2.21
C ALA A 20 -10.64 1.84 -0.73
N TYR A 21 -10.07 0.99 0.13
CA TYR A 21 -10.19 1.12 1.58
C TYR A 21 -9.09 2.05 2.07
N LYS A 22 -9.31 3.36 1.92
CA LYS A 22 -8.32 4.39 2.23
C LYS A 22 -8.06 4.49 3.71
N VAL A 23 -6.80 4.64 4.10
CA VAL A 23 -6.40 4.81 5.50
C VAL A 23 -5.69 6.15 5.72
N TYR A 24 -5.10 6.75 4.68
CA TYR A 24 -4.39 8.01 4.77
C TYR A 24 -4.31 8.66 3.39
N GLU A 25 -4.43 9.96 3.35
CA GLU A 25 -4.29 10.71 2.11
C GLU A 25 -3.75 12.10 2.40
N ASP A 26 -2.80 12.56 1.59
CA ASP A 26 -2.33 13.94 1.60
C ASP A 26 -2.23 14.44 0.14
N GLU A 27 -1.61 15.61 -0.07
CA GLU A 27 -1.52 16.22 -1.40
C GLU A 27 -0.75 15.38 -2.40
N LYS A 28 0.19 14.55 -1.94
CA LYS A 28 1.13 13.82 -2.80
C LYS A 28 0.99 12.31 -2.74
N SER A 29 0.29 11.76 -1.76
CA SER A 29 0.23 10.32 -1.52
C SER A 29 -1.16 9.84 -1.12
N LEU A 30 -1.39 8.55 -1.37
CA LEU A 30 -2.56 7.83 -0.90
C LEU A 30 -2.11 6.50 -0.31
N ALA A 31 -2.68 6.12 0.82
CA ALA A 31 -2.47 4.79 1.39
C ALA A 31 -3.82 4.10 1.57
N PHE A 32 -3.85 2.82 1.24
CA PHE A 32 -5.07 2.00 1.31
C PHE A 32 -4.71 0.54 1.55
N LEU A 33 -5.71 -0.26 1.93
CA LEU A 33 -5.47 -1.67 2.20
C LEU A 33 -5.45 -2.49 0.91
N ASP A 34 -4.58 -3.51 0.89
CA ASP A 34 -4.59 -4.51 -0.17
C ASP A 34 -5.85 -5.38 0.01
N ILE A 35 -6.65 -5.52 -1.05
CA ILE A 35 -7.88 -6.32 -0.99
C ILE A 35 -7.62 -7.82 -0.98
N MET A 36 -6.40 -8.24 -1.31
CA MET A 36 -5.94 -9.62 -1.23
C MET A 36 -4.74 -9.68 -0.26
N PRO A 37 -4.99 -9.41 1.04
CA PRO A 37 -3.91 -9.23 2.00
C PRO A 37 -3.14 -10.51 2.26
N ARG A 38 -1.82 -10.37 2.42
CA ARG A 38 -0.95 -11.48 2.85
C ARG A 38 -0.98 -11.63 4.37
N ALA A 39 -1.46 -10.62 5.07
CA ALA A 39 -1.68 -10.60 6.51
C ALA A 39 -2.69 -9.51 6.83
N PRO A 40 -3.41 -9.61 7.97
CA PRO A 40 -4.32 -8.53 8.38
C PRO A 40 -3.57 -7.20 8.51
N GLY A 41 -4.08 -6.17 7.86
CA GLY A 41 -3.45 -4.85 7.87
C GLY A 41 -2.45 -4.60 6.75
N HIS A 42 -2.32 -5.52 5.80
CA HIS A 42 -1.46 -5.33 4.62
C HIS A 42 -1.88 -4.07 3.87
N ALA A 43 -1.03 -3.06 3.90
CA ALA A 43 -1.31 -1.75 3.33
C ALA A 43 -0.40 -1.44 2.15
N LEU A 44 -0.87 -0.51 1.30
CA LEU A 44 -0.12 -0.02 0.14
C LEU A 44 -0.01 1.49 0.23
N VAL A 45 1.15 2.03 -0.14
CA VAL A 45 1.35 3.49 -0.26
C VAL A 45 1.72 3.78 -1.70
N ILE A 46 1.00 4.74 -2.30
CA ILE A 46 1.26 5.17 -3.67
C ILE A 46 1.45 6.68 -3.75
N PRO A 47 2.30 7.18 -4.66
CA PRO A 47 2.32 8.61 -4.97
C PRO A 47 1.13 8.95 -5.86
N LYS A 48 0.67 10.20 -5.79
CA LYS A 48 -0.34 10.69 -6.74
C LYS A 48 0.28 11.01 -8.09
N ALA A 49 1.59 11.26 -8.12
CA ALA A 49 2.33 11.45 -9.37
C ALA A 49 2.30 10.18 -10.23
N LYS A 50 2.32 10.37 -11.54
CA LYS A 50 2.32 9.27 -12.51
C LYS A 50 3.72 8.66 -12.61
N ALA A 51 4.01 7.70 -11.75
CA ALA A 51 5.27 6.99 -11.75
C ALA A 51 5.00 5.49 -11.91
N ARG A 52 5.69 4.87 -12.87
CA ARG A 52 5.56 3.43 -13.11
C ARG A 52 6.16 2.62 -11.95
N ASN A 53 7.36 3.03 -11.52
CA ASN A 53 8.05 2.36 -10.41
C ASN A 53 9.20 3.26 -9.92
N ILE A 54 10.14 2.69 -9.16
CA ILE A 54 11.26 3.45 -8.58
C ILE A 54 12.22 4.01 -9.64
N LEU A 55 12.20 3.44 -10.84
CA LEU A 55 13.15 3.82 -11.88
C LEU A 55 12.79 5.15 -12.55
N ASP A 56 11.52 5.56 -12.53
CA ASP A 56 11.07 6.80 -13.18
C ASP A 56 10.45 7.82 -12.24
N VAL A 57 10.28 7.50 -10.97
CA VAL A 57 9.70 8.44 -10.00
C VAL A 57 10.69 9.58 -9.72
N ALA A 58 10.16 10.80 -9.53
CA ALA A 58 11.00 11.92 -9.11
C ALA A 58 11.52 11.66 -7.68
N PRO A 59 12.80 11.97 -7.40
CA PRO A 59 13.36 11.71 -6.06
C PRO A 59 12.57 12.31 -4.90
N GLU A 60 12.06 13.52 -5.06
CA GLU A 60 11.26 14.18 -4.02
C GLU A 60 9.92 13.43 -3.77
N ASP A 61 9.33 12.87 -4.81
CA ASP A 61 8.10 12.07 -4.66
C ASP A 61 8.41 10.73 -4.00
N LEU A 62 9.54 10.13 -4.32
CA LEU A 62 9.99 8.90 -3.66
C LEU A 62 10.24 9.15 -2.18
N CYS A 63 10.91 10.25 -1.83
CA CYS A 63 11.13 10.62 -0.43
C CYS A 63 9.81 10.75 0.32
N HIS A 64 8.83 11.41 -0.27
CA HIS A 64 7.52 11.60 0.35
C HIS A 64 6.81 10.26 0.56
N VAL A 65 6.81 9.39 -0.44
CA VAL A 65 6.22 8.05 -0.33
C VAL A 65 6.87 7.26 0.80
N MET A 66 8.18 7.35 0.95
CA MET A 66 8.88 6.61 2.01
C MET A 66 8.60 7.19 3.40
N GLN A 67 8.42 8.51 3.52
CA GLN A 67 8.00 9.12 4.77
C GLN A 67 6.60 8.65 5.18
N VAL A 68 5.68 8.59 4.23
CA VAL A 68 4.33 8.07 4.46
C VAL A 68 4.39 6.59 4.81
N THR A 69 5.22 5.81 4.11
CA THR A 69 5.43 4.39 4.41
C THR A 69 5.85 4.18 5.86
N GLN A 70 6.80 4.99 6.36
CA GLN A 70 7.22 4.91 7.76
C GLN A 70 6.07 5.19 8.72
N LYS A 71 5.28 6.22 8.42
CA LYS A 71 4.12 6.59 9.23
C LYS A 71 3.10 5.46 9.30
N ILE A 72 2.76 4.87 8.13
CA ILE A 72 1.82 3.76 8.06
C ILE A 72 2.37 2.52 8.77
N ALA A 73 3.66 2.21 8.58
CA ALA A 73 4.30 1.06 9.22
C ALA A 73 4.20 1.14 10.75
N ARG A 74 4.47 2.30 11.33
CA ARG A 74 4.34 2.52 12.77
C ARG A 74 2.89 2.29 13.25
N ALA A 75 1.93 2.80 12.50
CA ALA A 75 0.51 2.65 12.83
C ALA A 75 0.05 1.20 12.71
N VAL A 76 0.53 0.48 11.69
CA VAL A 76 0.22 -0.94 11.47
C VAL A 76 0.73 -1.81 12.62
N MET A 77 1.95 -1.56 13.08
CA MET A 77 2.53 -2.28 14.23
C MET A 77 1.62 -2.17 15.45
N LYS A 78 1.16 -0.97 15.71
CA LYS A 78 0.32 -0.66 16.87
C LYS A 78 -1.09 -1.22 16.72
N THR A 79 -1.72 -0.99 15.58
CA THR A 79 -3.12 -1.33 15.33
C THR A 79 -3.35 -2.84 15.29
N PHE A 80 -2.43 -3.58 14.70
CA PHE A 80 -2.59 -5.03 14.49
C PHE A 80 -1.74 -5.88 15.43
N GLY A 81 -1.07 -5.26 16.39
CA GLY A 81 -0.24 -5.99 17.35
C GLY A 81 0.89 -6.75 16.69
N ALA A 82 1.43 -6.20 15.59
CA ALA A 82 2.49 -6.86 14.85
C ALA A 82 3.81 -6.79 15.61
N GLU A 83 4.64 -7.80 15.41
CA GLU A 83 5.98 -7.87 16.00
C GLU A 83 7.07 -7.39 15.05
N GLY A 84 6.73 -7.23 13.79
CA GLY A 84 7.60 -6.70 12.76
C GLY A 84 6.79 -6.30 11.54
N VAL A 85 7.48 -5.73 10.55
CA VAL A 85 6.85 -5.34 9.30
C VAL A 85 7.82 -5.61 8.15
N THR A 86 7.29 -6.16 7.06
CA THR A 86 8.05 -6.35 5.83
C THR A 86 7.65 -5.25 4.84
N ILE A 87 8.64 -4.55 4.32
CA ILE A 87 8.45 -3.52 3.30
C ILE A 87 8.93 -4.09 1.97
N GLN A 88 8.09 -4.04 0.94
CA GLN A 88 8.44 -4.56 -0.38
C GLN A 88 8.01 -3.59 -1.47
N GLN A 89 8.84 -3.46 -2.50
CA GLN A 89 8.56 -2.64 -3.67
C GLN A 89 9.19 -3.34 -4.87
N PHE A 90 8.44 -3.49 -5.97
CA PHE A 90 8.83 -4.27 -7.13
C PHE A 90 8.91 -3.39 -8.38
N ASN A 91 9.90 -3.63 -9.22
CA ASN A 91 10.17 -2.83 -10.41
C ASN A 91 10.25 -3.71 -11.65
N GLU A 92 9.34 -3.51 -12.60
CA GLU A 92 9.17 -4.27 -13.84
C GLU A 92 8.76 -5.72 -13.59
N SER A 93 8.23 -6.36 -14.62
CA SER A 93 7.70 -7.74 -14.48
C SER A 93 8.76 -8.72 -13.99
N ALA A 94 9.99 -8.60 -14.48
CA ALA A 94 11.08 -9.47 -14.05
C ALA A 94 11.42 -9.29 -12.57
N GLY A 95 11.13 -8.11 -12.00
CA GLY A 95 11.32 -7.81 -10.59
C GLY A 95 10.10 -8.15 -9.72
N GLY A 96 9.04 -8.66 -10.32
CA GLY A 96 7.83 -9.05 -9.60
C GLY A 96 6.70 -8.02 -9.61
N GLN A 97 6.83 -6.94 -10.38
CA GLN A 97 5.79 -5.92 -10.46
C GLN A 97 4.60 -6.41 -11.26
N VAL A 98 3.40 -6.24 -10.72
CA VAL A 98 2.15 -6.66 -11.36
C VAL A 98 1.28 -5.46 -11.74
N VAL A 99 1.16 -4.47 -10.84
CA VAL A 99 0.46 -3.21 -11.14
C VAL A 99 1.50 -2.15 -11.44
N PHE A 100 1.37 -1.47 -12.59
CA PHE A 100 2.41 -0.57 -13.10
C PHE A 100 2.17 0.88 -12.71
N HIS A 101 1.97 1.08 -11.43
CA HIS A 101 2.01 2.34 -10.71
C HIS A 101 2.81 2.09 -9.44
N LEU A 102 3.81 2.93 -9.16
CA LEU A 102 4.68 2.75 -7.99
C LEU A 102 3.85 2.54 -6.73
N HIS A 103 4.15 1.47 -6.02
CA HIS A 103 3.50 1.21 -4.74
C HIS A 103 4.44 0.47 -3.80
N VAL A 104 4.34 0.79 -2.51
CA VAL A 104 5.14 0.17 -1.46
C VAL A 104 4.20 -0.68 -0.61
N HIS A 105 4.50 -1.96 -0.49
CA HIS A 105 3.77 -2.88 0.37
C HIS A 105 4.26 -2.76 1.81
N ILE A 106 3.32 -2.72 2.74
CA ILE A 106 3.60 -2.75 4.18
C ILE A 106 2.85 -3.95 4.73
N VAL A 107 3.60 -5.00 5.09
CA VAL A 107 3.01 -6.28 5.50
C VAL A 107 3.33 -6.54 6.97
N PRO A 108 2.33 -6.51 7.87
CA PRO A 108 2.56 -6.83 9.28
C PRO A 108 3.00 -8.28 9.45
N ARG A 109 3.93 -8.51 10.38
CA ARG A 109 4.47 -9.84 10.63
C ARG A 109 4.35 -10.20 12.11
N LYS A 110 4.07 -11.48 12.37
CA LYS A 110 4.12 -12.06 13.71
C LYS A 110 5.02 -13.29 13.68
N ALA A 111 5.81 -13.49 14.74
CA ALA A 111 6.73 -14.61 14.83
C ALA A 111 5.94 -15.92 14.71
N GLY A 112 6.45 -16.84 13.88
CA GLY A 112 5.83 -18.15 13.68
C GLY A 112 4.58 -18.16 12.80
N VAL A 113 4.14 -17.01 12.30
CA VAL A 113 2.97 -16.91 11.42
C VAL A 113 3.44 -16.67 9.99
N ALA A 114 3.14 -17.62 9.10
CA ALA A 114 3.47 -17.50 7.68
C ALA A 114 2.53 -16.52 6.97
N LEU A 115 3.06 -15.82 5.96
CA LEU A 115 2.25 -14.97 5.11
C LEU A 115 1.45 -15.81 4.13
N LYS A 116 0.25 -15.33 3.78
CA LYS A 116 -0.50 -15.90 2.66
C LYS A 116 0.26 -15.61 1.37
N PRO A 117 0.13 -16.46 0.33
CA PRO A 117 0.72 -16.17 -0.98
C PRO A 117 0.21 -14.82 -1.52
N PRO A 118 1.02 -14.12 -2.33
CA PRO A 118 0.56 -12.86 -2.93
C PRO A 118 -0.68 -13.06 -3.78
N ALA A 119 -1.62 -12.11 -3.70
CA ALA A 119 -2.83 -12.08 -4.52
C ALA A 119 -3.59 -13.41 -4.56
N SER A 120 -3.62 -14.13 -3.44
CA SER A 120 -4.19 -15.48 -3.38
C SER A 120 -5.70 -15.51 -3.19
N GLU A 121 -6.24 -14.66 -2.30
CA GLU A 121 -7.68 -14.61 -2.06
C GLU A 121 -8.08 -13.22 -1.54
N ARG A 122 -9.30 -12.82 -1.89
CA ARG A 122 -9.86 -11.56 -1.43
C ARG A 122 -10.31 -11.67 0.02
N GLU A 123 -10.06 -10.61 0.79
CA GLU A 123 -10.62 -10.49 2.12
C GLU A 123 -12.06 -9.99 2.02
N LYS A 124 -12.87 -10.29 3.03
CA LYS A 124 -14.26 -9.84 3.11
C LYS A 124 -14.33 -8.33 3.21
N PRO A 125 -15.24 -7.67 2.46
CA PRO A 125 -15.37 -6.21 2.50
C PRO A 125 -15.58 -5.64 3.91
N GLU A 126 -16.37 -6.29 4.74
CA GLU A 126 -16.61 -5.84 6.12
C GLU A 126 -15.36 -5.91 6.98
N VAL A 127 -14.48 -6.88 6.76
CA VAL A 127 -13.21 -6.99 7.47
C VAL A 127 -12.26 -5.87 7.03
N LEU A 128 -12.16 -5.64 5.73
CA LEU A 128 -11.33 -4.57 5.17
C LEU A 128 -11.80 -3.20 5.66
N ALA A 129 -13.12 -2.97 5.68
CA ALA A 129 -13.68 -1.70 6.14
C ALA A 129 -13.34 -1.46 7.61
N GLU A 130 -13.42 -2.49 8.46
CA GLU A 130 -13.07 -2.37 9.88
C GLU A 130 -11.57 -2.12 10.05
N HIS A 131 -10.73 -2.88 9.36
CA HIS A 131 -9.28 -2.69 9.43
C HIS A 131 -8.88 -1.27 8.99
N ALA A 132 -9.49 -0.78 7.89
CA ALA A 132 -9.21 0.57 7.41
C ALA A 132 -9.61 1.63 8.43
N LYS A 133 -10.77 1.46 9.07
CA LYS A 133 -11.25 2.37 10.10
C LYS A 133 -10.30 2.42 11.29
N ARG A 134 -9.86 1.25 11.77
CA ARG A 134 -8.93 1.16 12.91
C ARG A 134 -7.59 1.81 12.59
N LEU A 135 -7.06 1.53 11.41
CA LEU A 135 -5.77 2.07 10.99
C LEU A 135 -5.84 3.58 10.79
N ALA A 136 -6.90 4.07 10.13
CA ALA A 136 -7.10 5.50 9.94
C ALA A 136 -7.21 6.23 11.28
N ALA A 137 -7.91 5.64 12.26
CA ALA A 137 -8.03 6.21 13.61
C ALA A 137 -6.67 6.29 14.30
N ALA A 138 -5.83 5.28 14.15
CA ALA A 138 -4.49 5.26 14.74
C ALA A 138 -3.60 6.36 14.11
N LEU A 139 -3.79 6.64 12.83
CA LEU A 139 -3.03 7.67 12.12
C LEU A 139 -3.43 9.08 12.52
N THR A 140 -4.69 9.31 12.85
CA THR A 140 -5.17 10.62 13.30
C THR A 140 -4.88 10.88 14.77
N ALA A 141 -4.58 9.85 15.56
CA ALA A 141 -4.31 9.96 16.99
C ALA A 141 -2.85 10.34 17.30
N THR A 142 -1.99 10.42 16.27
CA THR A 142 -0.56 10.70 16.46
C THR A 142 -0.19 12.16 16.23
#